data_35e9f0f8efa9f28c7c4c1c7d5eb68a67
#
_entry.id   35e9f0f8efa9f28c7c4c1c7d5eb68a67
#
_cell.length_a   1.000
_cell.length_b   1.000
_cell.length_c   1.000
_cell.angle_alpha   90.00
_cell.angle_beta   90.00
_cell.angle_gamma   90.00
#
_symmetry.space_group_name_H-M   'P 1'
#
loop_
_entity.id
_entity.type
_entity.pdbx_description
1 polymer ?
#
loop_
_entity_poly.entity_id
_entity_poly.type
_entity_poly.pdbx_seq_one_letter_code
_entity_poly.pdbx_strand_id
1 'polypeptide(L)'
;MKRSKALFVANILATLYSAYLLWTFGGAIIEAGGVEFIDAIGAYFELVFDLLGTSTEITFLYAILVLLCVHIVTFVLGCLIGWIAFACKKSGSAKFAATLYLIGTICFPIYLFFGLPITIMGFVGGGKQKKINKASITM
;
A
#
# COMPACT_ATOMS: atom_id res chain seq x y z
N MET A 1 17.09 20.62 10.10
CA MET A 1 16.83 19.96 8.78
C MET A 1 15.38 20.14 8.39
N LYS A 2 15.11 20.65 7.18
CA LYS A 2 13.76 20.86 6.63
C LYS A 2 13.13 19.52 6.21
N ARG A 3 11.80 19.44 6.19
CA ARG A 3 11.03 18.27 5.73
C ARG A 3 10.39 18.55 4.38
N SER A 4 10.20 17.52 3.56
CA SER A 4 9.55 17.65 2.26
C SER A 4 8.04 17.85 2.43
N LYS A 5 7.50 18.99 1.96
CA LYS A 5 6.05 19.25 1.94
C LYS A 5 5.30 18.22 1.07
N ALA A 6 5.91 17.79 -0.05
CA ALA A 6 5.31 16.79 -0.93
C ALA A 6 5.17 15.43 -0.24
N LEU A 7 6.15 15.02 0.59
CA LEU A 7 6.06 13.80 1.37
C LEU A 7 4.97 13.89 2.44
N PHE A 8 4.80 15.05 3.06
CA PHE A 8 3.74 15.29 4.03
C PHE A 8 2.35 15.13 3.39
N VAL A 9 2.14 15.76 2.23
CA VAL A 9 0.87 15.64 1.49
C VAL A 9 0.61 14.19 1.06
N ALA A 10 1.64 13.48 0.55
CA ALA A 10 1.51 12.07 0.21
C ALA A 10 1.05 11.22 1.40
N ASN A 11 1.62 11.45 2.59
CA ASN A 11 1.26 10.71 3.79
C ASN A 11 -0.16 11.01 4.27
N ILE A 12 -0.61 12.27 4.18
CA ILE A 12 -2.01 12.62 4.50
C ILE A 12 -2.97 11.90 3.55
N LEU A 13 -2.72 11.97 2.24
CA LEU A 13 -3.56 11.28 1.25
C LEU A 13 -3.56 9.77 1.47
N ALA A 14 -2.39 9.17 1.74
CA ALA A 14 -2.28 7.76 2.05
C ALA A 14 -3.04 7.37 3.33
N THR A 15 -3.00 8.23 4.36
CA THR A 15 -3.74 7.98 5.61
C THR A 15 -5.25 8.01 5.38
N LEU A 16 -5.74 9.04 4.69
CA LEU A 16 -7.17 9.15 4.36
C LEU A 16 -7.64 7.97 3.52
N TYR A 17 -6.84 7.58 2.54
CA TYR A 17 -7.16 6.44 1.69
C TYR A 17 -7.10 5.11 2.44
N SER A 18 -6.08 4.87 3.26
CA SER A 18 -5.98 3.67 4.10
C SER A 18 -7.13 3.59 5.11
N ALA A 19 -7.53 4.72 5.71
CA ALA A 19 -8.69 4.78 6.60
C ALA A 19 -9.98 4.43 5.86
N TYR A 20 -10.17 4.95 4.65
CA TYR A 20 -11.31 4.59 3.80
C TYR A 20 -11.34 3.09 3.47
N LEU A 21 -10.19 2.50 3.09
CA LEU A 21 -10.09 1.06 2.82
C LEU A 21 -10.44 0.22 4.05
N LEU A 22 -9.88 0.58 5.22
CA LEU A 22 -10.15 -0.12 6.48
C LEU A 22 -11.62 0.04 6.91
N TRP A 23 -12.22 1.20 6.70
CA TRP A 23 -13.63 1.42 6.98
C TRP A 23 -14.53 0.57 6.07
N THR A 24 -14.23 0.56 4.77
CA THR A 24 -15.07 -0.14 3.77
C THR A 24 -14.94 -1.66 3.85
N PHE A 25 -13.73 -2.17 4.05
CA PHE A 25 -13.45 -3.61 4.00
C PHE A 25 -13.13 -4.21 5.37
N GLY A 26 -12.67 -3.40 6.32
CA GLY A 26 -12.28 -3.86 7.66
C GLY A 26 -13.47 -4.43 8.45
N GLY A 27 -14.66 -3.85 8.29
CA GLY A 27 -15.89 -4.39 8.88
C GLY A 27 -16.19 -5.81 8.40
N ALA A 28 -16.14 -6.02 7.09
CA ALA A 28 -16.36 -7.33 6.48
C ALA A 28 -15.29 -8.37 6.91
N ILE A 29 -14.03 -7.94 7.07
CA ILE A 29 -12.93 -8.81 7.54
C ILE A 29 -13.14 -9.20 9.02
N ILE A 30 -13.62 -8.28 9.85
CA ILE A 30 -13.91 -8.53 11.27
C ILE A 30 -15.15 -9.43 11.42
N GLU A 31 -16.18 -9.20 10.63
CA GLU A 31 -17.43 -10.01 10.63
C GLU A 31 -17.17 -11.43 10.11
N ALA A 32 -16.26 -11.60 9.15
CA ALA A 32 -15.84 -12.93 8.66
C ALA A 32 -14.96 -13.71 9.66
N GLY A 33 -14.67 -13.16 10.87
CA GLY A 33 -13.81 -13.79 11.87
C GLY A 33 -12.34 -13.81 11.43
N GLY A 34 -11.48 -13.08 12.13
CA GLY A 34 -10.09 -12.91 11.72
C GLY A 34 -9.28 -14.22 11.57
N VAL A 35 -9.71 -15.33 12.18
CA VAL A 35 -9.10 -16.66 12.04
C VAL A 35 -9.49 -17.29 10.70
N GLU A 36 -10.78 -17.20 10.32
CA GLU A 36 -11.29 -17.69 9.03
C GLU A 36 -10.65 -16.93 7.86
N PHE A 37 -10.28 -15.67 8.06
CA PHE A 37 -9.56 -14.90 7.05
C PHE A 37 -8.13 -15.39 6.81
N ILE A 38 -7.40 -15.78 7.87
CA ILE A 38 -6.05 -16.35 7.76
C ILE A 38 -6.13 -17.75 7.13
N ASP A 39 -7.11 -18.56 7.51
CA ASP A 39 -7.35 -19.87 6.92
C ASP A 39 -7.80 -19.75 5.45
N ALA A 40 -8.59 -18.74 5.11
CA ALA A 40 -8.95 -18.44 3.73
C ALA A 40 -7.73 -18.02 2.89
N ILE A 41 -6.78 -17.27 3.46
CA ILE A 41 -5.51 -16.95 2.78
C ILE A 41 -4.66 -18.21 2.59
N GLY A 42 -4.60 -19.11 3.58
CA GLY A 42 -3.89 -20.39 3.48
C GLY A 42 -4.49 -21.30 2.41
N ALA A 43 -5.81 -21.52 2.46
CA ALA A 43 -6.55 -22.26 1.45
C ALA A 43 -6.45 -21.65 0.05
N TYR A 44 -6.30 -20.31 -0.02
CA TYR A 44 -6.06 -19.64 -1.29
C TYR A 44 -4.69 -19.94 -1.89
N PHE A 45 -3.62 -19.99 -1.10
CA PHE A 45 -2.31 -20.38 -1.59
C PHE A 45 -2.34 -21.84 -2.09
N GLU A 46 -3.01 -22.74 -1.40
CA GLU A 46 -3.24 -24.12 -1.88
C GLU A 46 -4.04 -24.13 -3.19
N LEU A 47 -5.14 -23.35 -3.25
CA LEU A 47 -5.96 -23.25 -4.45
C LEU A 47 -5.20 -22.64 -5.64
N VAL A 48 -4.35 -21.64 -5.45
CA VAL A 48 -3.52 -21.06 -6.52
C VAL A 48 -2.54 -22.07 -7.08
N PHE A 49 -1.99 -22.95 -6.26
CA PHE A 49 -1.14 -24.05 -6.72
C PHE A 49 -1.93 -25.12 -7.47
N ASP A 50 -3.14 -25.46 -7.04
CA ASP A 50 -4.03 -26.38 -7.73
C ASP A 50 -4.61 -25.82 -9.02
N LEU A 51 -4.79 -24.50 -9.11
CA LEU A 51 -5.44 -23.78 -10.20
C LEU A 51 -4.55 -23.45 -11.38
N LEU A 52 -3.25 -23.63 -11.27
CA LEU A 52 -2.39 -23.78 -12.45
C LEU A 52 -2.85 -24.98 -13.31
N GLY A 53 -3.85 -25.75 -12.88
CA GLY A 53 -4.41 -26.94 -13.52
C GLY A 53 -5.90 -26.92 -13.90
N THR A 54 -6.83 -26.14 -13.29
CA THR A 54 -8.29 -26.22 -13.58
C THR A 54 -9.11 -24.95 -13.34
N SER A 55 -9.85 -24.52 -14.33
CA SER A 55 -11.12 -23.73 -14.56
C SER A 55 -11.80 -22.97 -13.42
N THR A 56 -12.35 -21.90 -13.68
CA THR A 56 -12.44 -20.62 -14.37
C THR A 56 -13.28 -19.56 -13.66
N GLU A 57 -14.42 -19.79 -12.96
CA GLU A 57 -15.26 -18.71 -12.40
C GLU A 57 -14.99 -18.46 -10.91
N ILE A 58 -14.93 -19.49 -10.12
CA ILE A 58 -14.63 -19.39 -8.66
C ILE A 58 -13.22 -18.85 -8.47
N THR A 59 -12.28 -19.25 -9.31
CA THR A 59 -10.89 -18.78 -9.33
C THR A 59 -10.78 -17.28 -9.52
N PHE A 60 -11.56 -16.71 -10.41
CA PHE A 60 -11.52 -15.28 -10.70
C PHE A 60 -11.96 -14.44 -9.50
N LEU A 61 -13.00 -14.89 -8.79
CA LEU A 61 -13.51 -14.20 -7.60
C LEU A 61 -12.47 -14.22 -6.47
N TYR A 62 -11.85 -15.38 -6.22
CA TYR A 62 -10.80 -15.52 -5.20
C TYR A 62 -9.54 -14.71 -5.57
N ALA A 63 -9.13 -14.68 -6.83
CA ALA A 63 -8.03 -13.86 -7.28
C ALA A 63 -8.27 -12.37 -7.01
N ILE A 64 -9.48 -11.87 -7.30
CA ILE A 64 -9.85 -10.48 -7.00
C ILE A 64 -9.78 -10.21 -5.50
N LEU A 65 -10.28 -11.10 -4.67
CA LEU A 65 -10.26 -10.95 -3.20
C LEU A 65 -8.83 -10.84 -2.67
N VAL A 66 -7.92 -11.67 -3.15
CA VAL A 66 -6.52 -11.63 -2.71
C VAL A 66 -5.81 -10.38 -3.23
N LEU A 67 -6.03 -9.98 -4.47
CA LEU A 67 -5.49 -8.74 -4.99
C LEU A 67 -5.98 -7.53 -4.18
N LEU A 68 -7.24 -7.56 -3.73
CA LEU A 68 -7.79 -6.56 -2.82
C LEU A 68 -7.08 -6.59 -1.45
N CYS A 69 -6.85 -7.77 -0.88
CA CYS A 69 -6.12 -7.90 0.39
C CYS A 69 -4.68 -7.37 0.28
N VAL A 70 -3.96 -7.75 -0.79
CA VAL A 70 -2.62 -7.23 -1.08
C VAL A 70 -2.64 -5.70 -1.22
N HIS A 71 -3.65 -5.15 -1.91
CA HIS A 71 -3.84 -3.71 -2.05
C HIS A 71 -3.99 -3.02 -0.69
N ILE A 72 -4.88 -3.52 0.19
CA ILE A 72 -5.11 -2.95 1.52
C ILE A 72 -3.82 -3.02 2.37
N VAL A 73 -3.20 -4.19 2.45
CA VAL A 73 -1.98 -4.41 3.25
C VAL A 73 -0.85 -3.50 2.79
N THR A 74 -0.60 -3.41 1.48
CA THR A 74 0.48 -2.57 0.93
C THR A 74 0.24 -1.08 1.17
N PHE A 75 -1.01 -0.60 1.11
CA PHE A 75 -1.33 0.80 1.43
C PHE A 75 -1.20 1.10 2.91
N VAL A 76 -1.66 0.23 3.80
CA VAL A 76 -1.53 0.41 5.26
C VAL A 76 -0.05 0.38 5.67
N LEU A 77 0.72 -0.61 5.23
CA LEU A 77 2.17 -0.68 5.51
C LEU A 77 2.92 0.50 4.90
N GLY A 78 2.60 0.88 3.66
CA GLY A 78 3.16 2.04 3.00
C GLY A 78 2.88 3.33 3.77
N CYS A 79 1.68 3.50 4.30
CA CYS A 79 1.29 4.63 5.14
C CYS A 79 2.14 4.69 6.43
N LEU A 80 2.27 3.60 7.17
CA LEU A 80 3.07 3.53 8.38
C LEU A 80 4.54 3.86 8.10
N ILE A 81 5.13 3.23 7.08
CA ILE A 81 6.52 3.47 6.67
C ILE A 81 6.70 4.90 6.16
N GLY A 82 5.73 5.45 5.45
CA GLY A 82 5.72 6.83 4.97
C GLY A 82 5.79 7.84 6.13
N TRP A 83 5.03 7.65 7.18
CA TRP A 83 5.09 8.49 8.39
C TRP A 83 6.39 8.33 9.14
N ILE A 84 6.91 7.11 9.29
CA ILE A 84 8.24 6.86 9.88
C ILE A 84 9.32 7.56 9.05
N ALA A 85 9.27 7.44 7.72
CA ALA A 85 10.22 8.09 6.80
C ALA A 85 10.18 9.62 6.93
N PHE A 86 8.99 10.19 7.07
CA PHE A 86 8.79 11.64 7.27
C PHE A 86 9.34 12.09 8.64
N ALA A 87 9.06 11.34 9.71
CA ALA A 87 9.56 11.63 11.05
C ALA A 87 11.08 11.56 11.11
N CYS A 88 11.66 10.47 10.59
CA CYS A 88 13.11 10.21 10.58
C CYS A 88 13.86 10.93 9.45
N LYS A 89 13.17 11.65 8.56
CA LYS A 89 13.74 12.36 7.37
C LYS A 89 14.53 11.42 6.45
N LYS A 90 14.17 10.14 6.39
CA LYS A 90 14.82 9.12 5.57
C LYS A 90 14.20 9.06 4.17
N SER A 91 14.95 9.50 3.16
CA SER A 91 14.50 9.46 1.76
C SER A 91 14.38 8.06 1.19
N GLY A 92 15.19 7.10 1.65
CA GLY A 92 15.12 5.70 1.24
C GLY A 92 13.80 5.05 1.66
N SER A 93 13.44 5.16 2.94
CA SER A 93 12.16 4.65 3.47
C SER A 93 10.96 5.32 2.82
N ALA A 94 11.05 6.62 2.47
CA ALA A 94 9.98 7.32 1.74
C ALA A 94 9.77 6.73 0.34
N LYS A 95 10.84 6.38 -0.38
CA LYS A 95 10.75 5.72 -1.68
C LYS A 95 10.21 4.30 -1.55
N PHE A 96 10.61 3.57 -0.51
CA PHE A 96 10.09 2.24 -0.24
C PHE A 96 8.58 2.27 0.04
N ALA A 97 8.08 3.23 0.83
CA ALA A 97 6.66 3.45 1.01
C ALA A 97 5.94 3.72 -0.33
N ALA A 98 6.53 4.57 -1.19
CA ALA A 98 5.98 4.85 -2.51
C ALA A 98 5.96 3.60 -3.43
N THR A 99 6.94 2.70 -3.29
CA THR A 99 6.94 1.42 -4.00
C THR A 99 5.81 0.51 -3.52
N LEU A 100 5.53 0.47 -2.22
CA LEU A 100 4.38 -0.28 -1.68
C LEU A 100 3.04 0.27 -2.22
N TYR A 101 2.88 1.59 -2.32
CA TYR A 101 1.71 2.19 -2.95
C TYR A 101 1.58 1.81 -4.43
N LEU A 102 2.71 1.76 -5.15
CA LEU A 102 2.73 1.34 -6.55
C LEU A 102 2.27 -0.12 -6.70
N ILE A 103 2.83 -1.03 -5.89
CA ILE A 103 2.45 -2.44 -5.88
C ILE A 103 0.95 -2.58 -5.60
N GLY A 104 0.45 -1.94 -4.55
CA GLY A 104 -0.98 -1.96 -4.24
C GLY A 104 -1.84 -1.44 -5.39
N THR A 105 -1.43 -0.33 -6.02
CA THR A 105 -2.16 0.26 -7.14
C THR A 105 -2.22 -0.66 -8.37
N ILE A 106 -1.14 -1.39 -8.65
CA ILE A 106 -1.09 -2.36 -9.75
C ILE A 106 -1.94 -3.59 -9.43
N CYS A 107 -1.89 -4.08 -8.20
CA CYS A 107 -2.66 -5.26 -7.78
C CYS A 107 -4.16 -5.03 -7.87
N PHE A 108 -4.64 -3.81 -7.64
CA PHE A 108 -6.07 -3.51 -7.71
C PHE A 108 -6.35 -2.25 -8.54
N PRO A 109 -6.36 -2.36 -9.87
CA PRO A 109 -6.42 -1.22 -10.78
C PRO A 109 -7.75 -0.43 -10.74
N ILE A 110 -8.81 -0.97 -10.14
CA ILE A 110 -10.09 -0.27 -9.96
C ILE A 110 -9.89 1.03 -9.16
N TYR A 111 -8.98 1.02 -8.17
CA TYR A 111 -8.64 2.20 -7.37
C TYR A 111 -7.42 2.98 -7.88
N LEU A 112 -7.01 2.76 -9.13
CA LEU A 112 -5.87 3.42 -9.77
C LEU A 112 -5.97 4.95 -9.69
N PHE A 113 -7.18 5.49 -9.77
CA PHE A 113 -7.42 6.93 -9.69
C PHE A 113 -6.99 7.54 -8.35
N PHE A 114 -7.09 6.78 -7.25
CA PHE A 114 -6.62 7.21 -5.92
C PHE A 114 -5.18 6.80 -5.66
N GLY A 115 -4.77 5.62 -6.08
CA GLY A 115 -3.45 5.07 -5.83
C GLY A 115 -2.32 5.78 -6.58
N LEU A 116 -2.55 6.16 -7.85
CA LEU A 116 -1.55 6.84 -8.67
C LEU A 116 -1.10 8.19 -8.10
N PRO A 117 -1.99 9.14 -7.72
CA PRO A 117 -1.58 10.40 -7.13
C PRO A 117 -0.74 10.21 -5.87
N ILE A 118 -1.12 9.28 -4.99
CA ILE A 118 -0.41 8.97 -3.74
C ILE A 118 0.99 8.43 -4.07
N THR A 119 1.10 7.51 -5.01
CA THR A 119 2.36 6.91 -5.47
C THR A 119 3.30 7.98 -6.05
N ILE A 120 2.81 8.79 -6.96
CA ILE A 120 3.59 9.87 -7.61
C ILE A 120 4.09 10.86 -6.55
N MET A 121 3.20 11.32 -5.67
CA MET A 121 3.56 12.26 -4.60
C MET A 121 4.56 11.64 -3.62
N GLY A 122 4.46 10.34 -3.35
CA GLY A 122 5.41 9.59 -2.53
C GLY A 122 6.82 9.58 -3.13
N PHE A 123 6.95 9.26 -4.42
CA PHE A 123 8.24 9.28 -5.12
C PHE A 123 8.83 10.69 -5.21
N VAL A 124 8.02 11.68 -5.58
CA VAL A 124 8.44 13.10 -5.64
C VAL A 124 8.87 13.58 -4.24
N GLY A 125 8.10 13.22 -3.21
CA GLY A 125 8.40 13.56 -1.83
C GLY A 125 9.71 12.97 -1.34
N GLY A 126 9.95 11.69 -1.62
CA GLY A 126 11.21 10.99 -1.31
C GLY A 126 12.41 11.58 -2.06
N GLY A 127 12.23 11.94 -3.35
CA GLY A 127 13.25 12.63 -4.14
C GLY A 127 13.60 14.01 -3.60
N LYS A 128 12.60 14.82 -3.24
CA LYS A 128 12.81 16.14 -2.61
C LYS A 128 13.49 16.02 -1.24
N GLN A 129 13.10 15.02 -0.42
CA GLN A 129 13.77 14.79 0.87
C GLN A 129 15.26 14.44 0.68
N LYS A 130 15.62 13.65 -0.34
CA LYS A 130 17.02 13.35 -0.68
C LYS A 130 17.81 14.61 -1.00
N LYS A 131 17.23 15.53 -1.78
CA LYS A 131 17.88 16.82 -2.12
C LYS A 131 18.07 17.71 -0.88
N ILE A 132 17.05 17.78 -0.02
CA ILE A 132 17.12 18.55 1.23
C ILE A 132 18.21 18.00 2.16
N ASN A 133 18.30 16.67 2.28
CA ASN A 133 19.32 16.04 3.11
C ASN A 133 20.75 16.31 2.59
N LYS A 134 20.94 16.27 1.26
CA LYS A 134 22.25 16.62 0.66
C LYS A 134 22.63 18.08 0.93
N ALA A 135 21.72 19.02 0.72
CA ALA A 135 21.99 20.44 0.95
C ALA A 135 22.33 20.77 2.41
N SER A 136 21.87 19.98 3.39
CA SER A 136 22.17 20.17 4.81
C SER A 136 23.52 19.59 5.25
N ILE A 137 24.20 18.81 4.40
CA ILE A 137 25.53 18.25 4.68
C ILE A 137 26.62 19.18 4.12
N THR A 138 26.27 19.99 3.12
CA THR A 138 27.22 20.91 2.44
C THR A 138 27.27 22.31 3.08
N MET A 139 26.51 22.54 4.11
CA MET A 139 26.58 23.74 4.97
C MET A 139 27.28 23.43 6.30
#